data_bbb6aa73ba103d0a400c3a089d6f7cc8
#
_entry.id   bbb6aa73ba103d0a400c3a089d6f7cc8
#
_cell.length_a   1.000
_cell.length_b   1.000
_cell.length_c   1.000
_cell.angle_alpha   90.00
_cell.angle_beta   90.00
_cell.angle_gamma   90.00
#
_symmetry.space_group_name_H-M   'P 1'
#
loop_
_entity.id
_entity.type
_entity.pdbx_description
1 polymer ?
#
loop_
_entity_poly.entity_id
_entity_poly.type
_entity_poly.pdbx_seq_one_letter_code
_entity_poly.pdbx_strand_id
1 'polypeptide(L)'
;MSMFKPKKKLPFDPHDALMKEQFYTVYHELKKSGKQLFSVISTKDRGVVASLIVNMGLVFAEMKKKVLLIDVNFSNPKLHLLLQSDLAITVNDIISSPPCNYETFSSDLSKYLYCIPAKKTVHSGTPLVAMDEFDNVIAKWKEDFDYIFFYASEVFELPATHIIAGKCDGVVLAVKKRKDSLRTVQKVITDIKRKECELIGIVLYS
;
A
#
# COMPACT_ATOMS: atom_id res chain seq x y z
N MET A 1 -24.25 -24.96 -1.56
CA MET A 1 -23.96 -24.80 -0.12
C MET A 1 -22.61 -24.15 0.00
N SER A 2 -22.62 -22.80 0.04
CA SER A 2 -21.38 -21.99 0.06
C SER A 2 -20.78 -22.08 1.46
N MET A 3 -19.64 -22.74 1.61
CA MET A 3 -18.86 -22.73 2.85
C MET A 3 -18.33 -21.32 3.08
N PHE A 4 -18.91 -20.60 4.02
CA PHE A 4 -18.36 -19.37 4.57
C PHE A 4 -16.98 -19.69 5.17
N LYS A 5 -15.90 -19.36 4.44
CA LYS A 5 -14.58 -19.33 5.04
C LYS A 5 -14.57 -18.21 6.09
N PRO A 6 -14.09 -18.47 7.31
CA PRO A 6 -14.06 -17.45 8.34
C PRO A 6 -13.21 -16.27 7.85
N LYS A 7 -13.81 -15.08 7.83
CA LYS A 7 -13.10 -13.83 7.49
C LYS A 7 -11.90 -13.71 8.42
N LYS A 8 -10.69 -13.71 7.87
CA LYS A 8 -9.48 -13.44 8.65
C LYS A 8 -9.67 -12.06 9.27
N LYS A 9 -9.73 -11.99 10.59
CA LYS A 9 -9.95 -10.74 11.31
C LYS A 9 -8.81 -9.78 10.95
N LEU A 10 -9.13 -8.63 10.37
CA LEU A 10 -8.14 -7.56 10.16
C LEU A 10 -7.54 -7.22 11.53
N PRO A 11 -6.23 -7.03 11.66
CA PRO A 11 -5.59 -6.69 12.93
C PRO A 11 -6.13 -5.39 13.53
N PHE A 12 -6.78 -4.57 12.72
CA PHE A 12 -7.54 -3.39 13.12
C PHE A 12 -9.00 -3.63 12.74
N ASP A 13 -9.92 -3.38 13.70
CA ASP A 13 -11.35 -3.45 13.42
C ASP A 13 -11.75 -2.19 12.64
N PRO A 14 -12.18 -2.29 11.37
CA PRO A 14 -12.61 -1.14 10.60
C PRO A 14 -13.87 -0.47 11.18
N HIS A 15 -14.54 -1.10 12.14
CA HIS A 15 -15.71 -0.55 12.84
C HIS A 15 -15.35 0.09 14.18
N ASP A 16 -14.08 0.03 14.63
CA ASP A 16 -13.61 0.76 15.81
C ASP A 16 -13.62 2.26 15.54
N ALA A 17 -14.54 2.98 16.19
CA ALA A 17 -14.74 4.41 15.98
C ALA A 17 -13.49 5.25 16.29
N LEU A 18 -12.74 4.92 17.35
CA LEU A 18 -11.53 5.65 17.72
C LEU A 18 -10.43 5.48 16.67
N MET A 19 -10.27 4.27 16.17
CA MET A 19 -9.30 3.98 15.11
C MET A 19 -9.68 4.67 13.81
N LYS A 20 -10.96 4.68 13.48
CA LYS A 20 -11.50 5.35 12.30
C LYS A 20 -11.20 6.85 12.32
N GLU A 21 -11.37 7.52 13.46
CA GLU A 21 -10.99 8.92 13.65
C GLU A 21 -9.50 9.18 13.37
N GLN A 22 -8.63 8.27 13.76
CA GLN A 22 -7.20 8.38 13.46
C GLN A 22 -6.94 8.28 11.95
N PHE A 23 -7.63 7.41 11.23
CA PHE A 23 -7.50 7.33 9.77
C PHE A 23 -8.09 8.53 9.05
N TYR A 24 -9.14 9.18 9.58
CA TYR A 24 -9.61 10.47 9.06
C TYR A 24 -8.55 11.56 9.20
N THR A 25 -7.81 11.56 10.31
CA THR A 25 -6.68 12.49 10.47
C THR A 25 -5.61 12.25 9.40
N VAL A 26 -5.25 10.97 9.15
CA VAL A 26 -4.31 10.62 8.07
C VAL A 26 -4.86 11.07 6.71
N TYR A 27 -6.15 10.83 6.42
CA TYR A 27 -6.79 11.32 5.21
C TYR A 27 -6.64 12.83 5.03
N HIS A 28 -6.90 13.59 6.08
CA HIS A 28 -6.77 15.06 6.04
C HIS A 28 -5.35 15.52 5.73
N GLU A 29 -4.36 14.89 6.35
CA GLU A 29 -2.95 15.25 6.11
C GLU A 29 -2.50 14.88 4.68
N LEU A 30 -2.89 13.69 4.18
CA LEU A 30 -2.58 13.31 2.81
C LEU A 30 -3.30 14.20 1.79
N LYS A 31 -4.55 14.59 2.06
CA LYS A 31 -5.30 15.54 1.22
C LYS A 31 -4.61 16.91 1.16
N LYS A 32 -4.11 17.44 2.28
CA LYS A 32 -3.37 18.71 2.32
C LYS A 32 -2.08 18.67 1.51
N SER A 33 -1.42 17.52 1.44
CA SER A 33 -0.20 17.38 0.66
C SER A 33 -0.42 17.59 -0.85
N GLY A 34 -1.65 17.47 -1.32
CA GLY A 34 -1.99 17.54 -2.76
C GLY A 34 -1.47 16.37 -3.57
N LYS A 35 -0.95 15.33 -2.91
CA LYS A 35 -0.33 14.16 -3.52
C LYS A 35 -1.30 13.01 -3.66
N GLN A 36 -0.98 12.06 -4.54
CA GLN A 36 -1.89 11.01 -4.95
C GLN A 36 -1.30 9.61 -4.75
N LEU A 37 -0.01 9.42 -5.01
CA LEU A 37 0.68 8.14 -4.98
C LEU A 37 1.60 8.04 -3.76
N PHE A 38 1.33 7.06 -2.90
CA PHE A 38 2.06 6.88 -1.65
C PHE A 38 2.63 5.47 -1.52
N SER A 39 3.86 5.38 -1.03
CA SER A 39 4.41 4.13 -0.51
C SER A 39 4.24 4.09 1.00
N VAL A 40 3.68 3.01 1.53
CA VAL A 40 3.61 2.78 2.97
C VAL A 40 4.66 1.75 3.34
N ILE A 41 5.57 2.15 4.20
CA ILE A 41 6.71 1.35 4.64
C ILE A 41 6.76 1.24 6.16
N SER A 42 7.49 0.29 6.70
CA SER A 42 7.69 0.14 8.14
C SER A 42 9.15 -0.09 8.50
N THR A 43 9.48 0.09 9.76
CA THR A 43 10.81 -0.20 10.30
C THR A 43 11.15 -1.68 10.29
N LYS A 44 10.11 -2.55 10.34
CA LYS A 44 10.21 -4.02 10.24
C LYS A 44 8.90 -4.57 9.69
N ASP A 45 8.97 -5.56 8.79
CA ASP A 45 7.77 -6.26 8.32
C ASP A 45 7.20 -7.14 9.44
N ARG A 46 6.07 -6.70 9.99
CA ARG A 46 5.29 -7.44 10.98
C ARG A 46 3.90 -7.80 10.45
N GLY A 47 3.69 -7.64 9.15
CA GLY A 47 2.40 -7.87 8.51
C GLY A 47 1.32 -6.84 8.80
N VAL A 48 1.66 -5.79 9.54
CA VAL A 48 0.72 -4.76 9.98
C VAL A 48 0.50 -3.71 8.90
N VAL A 49 1.52 -3.43 8.09
CA VAL A 49 1.46 -2.41 7.03
C VAL A 49 0.37 -2.73 6.02
N ALA A 50 0.23 -3.99 5.62
CA ALA A 50 -0.86 -4.40 4.73
C ALA A 50 -2.24 -4.08 5.30
N SER A 51 -2.46 -4.35 6.60
CA SER A 51 -3.71 -4.02 7.28
C SER A 51 -3.92 -2.52 7.44
N LEU A 52 -2.86 -1.78 7.72
CA LEU A 52 -2.87 -0.33 7.79
C LEU A 52 -3.34 0.27 6.46
N ILE A 53 -2.77 -0.18 5.35
CA ILE A 53 -3.13 0.25 4.00
C ILE A 53 -4.59 -0.08 3.67
N VAL A 54 -5.05 -1.28 4.01
CA VAL A 54 -6.45 -1.68 3.79
C VAL A 54 -7.41 -0.78 4.57
N ASN A 55 -7.13 -0.51 5.85
CA ASN A 55 -7.98 0.37 6.66
C ASN A 55 -7.96 1.82 6.17
N MET A 56 -6.79 2.34 5.78
CA MET A 56 -6.70 3.65 5.13
C MET A 56 -7.55 3.68 3.86
N GLY A 57 -7.41 2.68 3.01
CA GLY A 57 -8.18 2.56 1.77
C GLY A 57 -9.69 2.54 2.02
N LEU A 58 -10.15 1.81 3.03
CA LEU A 58 -11.58 1.75 3.40
C LEU A 58 -12.11 3.11 3.86
N VAL A 59 -11.39 3.81 4.74
CA VAL A 59 -11.80 5.15 5.21
C VAL A 59 -11.84 6.15 4.04
N PHE A 60 -10.86 6.10 3.13
CA PHE A 60 -10.85 6.98 1.96
C PHE A 60 -11.99 6.65 1.00
N ALA A 61 -12.31 5.36 0.83
CA ALA A 61 -13.43 4.89 0.04
C ALA A 61 -14.79 5.31 0.63
N GLU A 62 -14.93 5.38 1.97
CA GLU A 62 -16.11 5.96 2.64
C GLU A 62 -16.28 7.45 2.32
N MET A 63 -15.16 8.17 2.13
CA MET A 63 -15.16 9.56 1.66
C MET A 63 -15.43 9.68 0.16
N LYS A 64 -15.91 8.58 -0.48
CA LYS A 64 -16.19 8.47 -1.92
C LYS A 64 -14.98 8.74 -2.81
N LYS A 65 -13.78 8.47 -2.30
CA LYS A 65 -12.54 8.54 -3.06
C LYS A 65 -12.25 7.20 -3.72
N LYS A 66 -11.92 7.24 -4.99
CA LYS A 66 -11.52 6.04 -5.75
C LYS A 66 -10.09 5.68 -5.38
N VAL A 67 -9.92 4.57 -4.68
CA VAL A 67 -8.65 4.17 -4.05
C VAL A 67 -8.13 2.89 -4.67
N LEU A 68 -6.87 2.88 -5.06
CA LEU A 68 -6.16 1.71 -5.56
C LEU A 68 -5.07 1.28 -4.56
N LEU A 69 -5.17 0.03 -4.11
CA LEU A 69 -4.15 -0.62 -3.31
C LEU A 69 -3.34 -1.58 -4.19
N ILE A 70 -2.04 -1.47 -4.17
CA ILE A 70 -1.16 -2.29 -5.02
C ILE A 70 -0.14 -3.00 -4.15
N ASP A 71 -0.13 -4.32 -4.25
CA ASP A 71 0.87 -5.14 -3.57
C ASP A 71 2.14 -5.18 -4.41
N VAL A 72 3.20 -4.57 -3.91
CA VAL A 72 4.55 -4.63 -4.52
C VAL A 72 5.55 -5.33 -3.60
N ASN A 73 5.04 -6.04 -2.59
CA ASN A 73 5.83 -6.91 -1.73
C ASN A 73 5.94 -8.31 -2.34
N PHE A 74 6.70 -8.44 -3.41
CA PHE A 74 6.86 -9.69 -4.17
C PHE A 74 7.43 -10.85 -3.34
N SER A 75 8.14 -10.58 -2.26
CA SER A 75 8.68 -11.63 -1.38
C SER A 75 7.63 -12.20 -0.42
N ASN A 76 6.69 -11.37 0.01
CA ASN A 76 5.66 -11.74 0.98
C ASN A 76 4.34 -10.97 0.75
N PRO A 77 3.66 -11.19 -0.39
CA PRO A 77 2.42 -10.48 -0.73
C PRO A 77 1.32 -10.82 0.28
N LYS A 78 0.52 -9.84 0.67
CA LYS A 78 -0.49 -9.99 1.72
C LYS A 78 -1.84 -9.35 1.40
N LEU A 79 -1.92 -8.38 0.49
CA LEU A 79 -3.18 -7.68 0.23
C LEU A 79 -4.28 -8.64 -0.23
N HIS A 80 -3.95 -9.61 -1.09
CA HIS A 80 -4.90 -10.62 -1.55
C HIS A 80 -5.50 -11.46 -0.41
N LEU A 81 -4.72 -11.71 0.66
CA LEU A 81 -5.20 -12.46 1.83
C LEU A 81 -6.19 -11.65 2.69
N LEU A 82 -6.00 -10.33 2.76
CA LEU A 82 -6.83 -9.43 3.56
C LEU A 82 -8.13 -9.07 2.84
N LEU A 83 -8.04 -8.85 1.54
CA LEU A 83 -9.16 -8.44 0.70
C LEU A 83 -9.85 -9.61 -0.01
N GLN A 84 -9.33 -10.82 0.17
CA GLN A 84 -9.82 -12.04 -0.51
C GLN A 84 -9.86 -11.89 -2.04
N SER A 85 -8.89 -11.13 -2.58
CA SER A 85 -8.79 -10.88 -4.02
C SER A 85 -8.28 -12.12 -4.75
N ASP A 86 -8.76 -12.31 -5.97
CA ASP A 86 -8.24 -13.34 -6.87
C ASP A 86 -6.80 -13.02 -7.29
N LEU A 87 -6.03 -14.05 -7.58
CA LEU A 87 -4.67 -13.97 -8.11
C LEU A 87 -4.61 -14.28 -9.62
N ALA A 88 -5.75 -14.29 -10.31
CA ALA A 88 -5.80 -14.56 -11.74
C ALA A 88 -5.00 -13.52 -12.53
N ILE A 89 -5.11 -12.25 -12.13
CA ILE A 89 -4.33 -11.14 -12.69
C ILE A 89 -3.64 -10.41 -11.53
N THR A 90 -2.35 -10.16 -11.67
CA THR A 90 -1.52 -9.55 -10.63
C THR A 90 -0.71 -8.38 -11.18
N VAL A 91 -0.09 -7.61 -10.31
CA VAL A 91 0.79 -6.51 -10.75
C VAL A 91 1.89 -6.99 -11.70
N ASN A 92 2.37 -8.23 -11.54
CA ASN A 92 3.35 -8.84 -12.42
C ASN A 92 2.84 -8.94 -13.87
N ASP A 93 1.58 -9.28 -14.04
CA ASP A 93 0.94 -9.44 -15.35
C ASP A 93 0.62 -8.06 -15.97
N ILE A 94 0.17 -7.10 -15.15
CA ILE A 94 -0.24 -5.76 -15.56
C ILE A 94 0.93 -4.92 -16.08
N ILE A 95 2.11 -5.04 -15.49
CA ILE A 95 3.30 -4.32 -15.97
C ILE A 95 3.59 -4.68 -17.44
N SER A 96 3.46 -5.97 -17.79
CA SER A 96 3.70 -6.44 -19.14
C SER A 96 2.53 -6.21 -20.09
N SER A 97 1.31 -6.18 -19.59
CA SER A 97 0.07 -6.02 -20.36
C SER A 97 -1.02 -5.32 -19.54
N PRO A 98 -1.03 -3.97 -19.55
CA PRO A 98 -2.02 -3.20 -18.78
C PRO A 98 -3.47 -3.53 -19.18
N PRO A 99 -4.38 -3.75 -18.22
CA PRO A 99 -5.78 -4.02 -18.50
C PRO A 99 -6.49 -2.75 -19.02
N CYS A 100 -7.50 -2.95 -19.87
CA CYS A 100 -8.38 -1.84 -20.32
C CYS A 100 -9.41 -1.45 -19.27
N ASN A 101 -9.67 -2.30 -18.27
CA ASN A 101 -10.68 -2.08 -17.25
C ASN A 101 -10.18 -2.59 -15.88
N TYR A 102 -10.40 -1.78 -14.84
CA TYR A 102 -10.01 -2.08 -13.45
C TYR A 102 -11.15 -2.70 -12.62
N GLU A 103 -12.34 -2.91 -13.14
CA GLU A 103 -13.48 -3.48 -12.40
C GLU A 103 -13.16 -4.87 -11.81
N THR A 104 -12.34 -5.67 -12.51
CA THR A 104 -11.86 -6.97 -12.03
C THR A 104 -11.11 -6.88 -10.69
N PHE A 105 -10.58 -5.70 -10.36
CA PHE A 105 -9.84 -5.45 -9.13
C PHE A 105 -10.69 -4.77 -8.05
N SER A 106 -12.01 -4.61 -8.29
CA SER A 106 -12.92 -4.04 -7.29
C SER A 106 -13.00 -4.92 -6.05
N SER A 107 -13.03 -4.30 -4.88
CA SER A 107 -13.17 -5.01 -3.61
C SER A 107 -14.64 -5.16 -3.24
N ASP A 108 -15.05 -6.34 -2.73
CA ASP A 108 -16.37 -6.55 -2.15
C ASP A 108 -16.66 -5.67 -0.92
N LEU A 109 -15.61 -5.07 -0.34
CA LEU A 109 -15.74 -4.22 0.85
C LEU A 109 -16.24 -2.81 0.51
N SER A 110 -15.96 -2.29 -0.69
CA SER A 110 -16.42 -0.98 -1.16
C SER A 110 -16.26 -0.84 -2.67
N LYS A 111 -17.24 -0.28 -3.34
CA LYS A 111 -17.17 0.05 -4.78
C LYS A 111 -16.15 1.12 -5.14
N TYR A 112 -15.57 1.79 -4.17
CA TYR A 112 -14.51 2.79 -4.35
C TYR A 112 -13.12 2.25 -4.01
N LEU A 113 -13.01 0.97 -3.58
CA LEU A 113 -11.76 0.34 -3.22
C LEU A 113 -11.38 -0.74 -4.24
N TYR A 114 -10.18 -0.65 -4.75
CA TYR A 114 -9.60 -1.57 -5.74
C TYR A 114 -8.30 -2.13 -5.21
N CYS A 115 -7.98 -3.37 -5.56
CA CYS A 115 -6.75 -4.02 -5.14
C CYS A 115 -6.11 -4.80 -6.28
N ILE A 116 -4.88 -4.46 -6.60
CA ILE A 116 -4.03 -5.23 -7.52
C ILE A 116 -3.07 -6.06 -6.67
N PRO A 117 -3.24 -7.38 -6.61
CA PRO A 117 -2.38 -8.26 -5.84
C PRO A 117 -1.05 -8.52 -6.55
N ALA A 118 -0.04 -9.04 -5.81
CA ALA A 118 1.18 -9.58 -6.38
C ALA A 118 1.22 -11.11 -6.27
N LYS A 119 1.88 -11.76 -7.22
CA LYS A 119 2.36 -13.14 -7.07
C LYS A 119 3.67 -13.15 -6.30
N LYS A 120 3.80 -14.11 -5.40
CA LYS A 120 5.09 -14.34 -4.73
C LYS A 120 6.12 -14.77 -5.75
N THR A 121 7.28 -14.10 -5.77
CA THR A 121 8.41 -14.44 -6.62
C THR A 121 9.62 -14.83 -5.77
N VAL A 122 10.50 -15.66 -6.31
CA VAL A 122 11.78 -16.02 -5.67
C VAL A 122 12.74 -14.83 -5.69
N HIS A 123 12.58 -13.93 -6.65
CA HIS A 123 13.37 -12.71 -6.80
C HIS A 123 12.63 -11.50 -6.24
N SER A 124 13.37 -10.46 -5.89
CA SER A 124 12.87 -9.24 -5.23
C SER A 124 11.87 -8.40 -6.03
N GLY A 125 11.51 -8.80 -7.25
CA GLY A 125 10.68 -8.00 -8.15
C GLY A 125 11.36 -6.73 -8.67
N THR A 126 12.63 -6.50 -8.32
CA THR A 126 13.40 -5.31 -8.73
C THR A 126 13.36 -5.07 -10.24
N PRO A 127 13.57 -6.07 -11.12
CA PRO A 127 13.50 -5.84 -12.55
C PRO A 127 12.14 -5.30 -12.99
N LEU A 128 11.03 -5.84 -12.45
CA LEU A 128 9.67 -5.43 -12.81
C LEU A 128 9.41 -3.96 -12.51
N VAL A 129 9.78 -3.50 -11.30
CA VAL A 129 9.50 -2.12 -10.88
C VAL A 129 10.49 -1.10 -11.47
N ALA A 130 11.58 -1.57 -12.05
CA ALA A 130 12.58 -0.74 -12.71
C ALA A 130 12.30 -0.50 -14.20
N MET A 131 11.30 -1.19 -14.78
CA MET A 131 10.95 -1.05 -16.18
C MET A 131 10.18 0.24 -16.45
N ASP A 132 10.38 0.85 -17.62
CA ASP A 132 9.65 2.04 -18.06
C ASP A 132 8.15 1.75 -18.22
N GLU A 133 7.77 0.52 -18.53
CA GLU A 133 6.40 0.04 -18.59
C GLU A 133 5.68 0.24 -17.26
N PHE A 134 6.39 0.09 -16.13
CA PHE A 134 5.80 0.33 -14.82
C PHE A 134 5.46 1.82 -14.61
N ASP A 135 6.30 2.73 -15.09
CA ASP A 135 6.03 4.18 -15.05
C ASP A 135 4.81 4.54 -15.90
N ASN A 136 4.69 3.93 -17.09
CA ASN A 136 3.52 4.12 -17.96
C ASN A 136 2.22 3.64 -17.30
N VAL A 137 2.28 2.53 -16.58
CA VAL A 137 1.13 1.99 -15.84
C VAL A 137 0.78 2.88 -14.66
N ILE A 138 1.77 3.38 -13.91
CA ILE A 138 1.55 4.35 -12.81
C ILE A 138 0.87 5.61 -13.33
N ALA A 139 1.29 6.15 -14.47
CA ALA A 139 0.68 7.34 -15.06
C ALA A 139 -0.83 7.12 -15.34
N LYS A 140 -1.21 5.98 -15.92
CA LYS A 140 -2.62 5.61 -16.14
C LYS A 140 -3.38 5.46 -14.83
N TRP A 141 -2.79 4.84 -13.81
CA TRP A 141 -3.46 4.74 -12.50
C TRP A 141 -3.74 6.11 -11.88
N LYS A 142 -2.83 7.07 -12.07
CA LYS A 142 -3.03 8.44 -11.59
C LYS A 142 -4.17 9.18 -12.28
N GLU A 143 -4.52 8.81 -13.51
CA GLU A 143 -5.69 9.36 -14.21
C GLU A 143 -7.01 8.81 -13.67
N ASP A 144 -7.01 7.53 -13.23
CA ASP A 144 -8.22 6.79 -12.90
C ASP A 144 -8.58 6.80 -11.41
N PHE A 145 -7.63 7.04 -10.51
CA PHE A 145 -7.80 6.93 -9.07
C PHE A 145 -7.46 8.21 -8.33
N ASP A 146 -8.23 8.56 -7.28
CA ASP A 146 -7.95 9.71 -6.42
C ASP A 146 -6.70 9.48 -5.52
N TYR A 147 -6.52 8.24 -5.04
CA TYR A 147 -5.40 7.84 -4.19
C TYR A 147 -4.88 6.45 -4.55
N ILE A 148 -3.58 6.30 -4.51
CA ILE A 148 -2.88 5.05 -4.82
C ILE A 148 -1.91 4.75 -3.68
N PHE A 149 -1.97 3.52 -3.13
CA PHE A 149 -1.08 3.07 -2.07
C PHE A 149 -0.33 1.83 -2.48
N PHE A 150 0.99 1.92 -2.48
CA PHE A 150 1.86 0.75 -2.62
C PHE A 150 2.11 0.11 -1.25
N TYR A 151 1.79 -1.17 -1.15
CA TYR A 151 2.26 -2.02 -0.07
C TYR A 151 3.67 -2.49 -0.42
N ALA A 152 4.67 -1.76 0.02
CA ALA A 152 6.06 -2.18 -0.02
C ALA A 152 6.42 -2.88 1.28
N SER A 153 7.37 -3.86 1.23
CA SER A 153 7.71 -4.59 2.45
C SER A 153 8.62 -3.78 3.37
N GLU A 154 9.78 -4.24 3.62
CA GLU A 154 10.68 -3.67 4.61
C GLU A 154 11.39 -2.41 4.09
N VAL A 155 11.73 -1.55 5.03
CA VAL A 155 12.41 -0.32 4.71
C VAL A 155 13.80 -0.61 4.14
N PHE A 156 14.00 -0.22 2.89
CA PHE A 156 15.31 -0.12 2.26
C PHE A 156 16.25 -1.35 2.36
N GLU A 157 15.72 -2.52 2.70
CA GLU A 157 16.49 -3.76 2.65
C GLU A 157 16.52 -4.37 1.24
N LEU A 158 15.48 -4.10 0.45
CA LEU A 158 15.38 -4.57 -0.93
C LEU A 158 15.45 -3.42 -1.94
N PRO A 159 16.22 -3.57 -3.02
CA PRO A 159 16.30 -2.55 -4.09
C PRO A 159 14.93 -2.15 -4.66
N ALA A 160 14.00 -3.10 -4.80
CA ALA A 160 12.64 -2.84 -5.26
C ALA A 160 11.92 -1.79 -4.41
N THR A 161 12.07 -1.83 -3.08
CA THR A 161 11.44 -0.86 -2.16
C THR A 161 11.97 0.56 -2.39
N HIS A 162 13.26 0.69 -2.69
CA HIS A 162 13.87 1.99 -3.02
C HIS A 162 13.31 2.57 -4.31
N ILE A 163 13.23 1.74 -5.35
CA ILE A 163 12.71 2.17 -6.66
C ILE A 163 11.25 2.59 -6.52
N ILE A 164 10.43 1.80 -5.83
CA ILE A 164 9.04 2.11 -5.56
C ILE A 164 8.90 3.43 -4.80
N ALA A 165 9.67 3.63 -3.73
CA ALA A 165 9.61 4.87 -2.95
C ALA A 165 9.98 6.09 -3.80
N GLY A 166 10.97 5.96 -4.70
CA GLY A 166 11.37 7.02 -5.63
C GLY A 166 10.35 7.34 -6.72
N LYS A 167 9.44 6.39 -7.03
CA LYS A 167 8.35 6.62 -8.00
C LYS A 167 7.10 7.21 -7.34
N CYS A 168 7.03 7.24 -6.01
CA CYS A 168 5.89 7.77 -5.26
C CYS A 168 6.00 9.28 -5.05
N ASP A 169 4.84 9.94 -4.95
CA ASP A 169 4.78 11.35 -4.58
C ASP A 169 5.17 11.57 -3.11
N GLY A 170 5.07 10.51 -2.30
CA GLY A 170 5.47 10.56 -0.90
C GLY A 170 5.46 9.21 -0.19
N VAL A 171 6.10 9.19 0.96
CA VAL A 171 6.26 8.00 1.80
C VAL A 171 5.56 8.21 3.15
N VAL A 172 4.80 7.22 3.58
CA VAL A 172 4.22 7.14 4.92
C VAL A 172 4.96 6.06 5.71
N LEU A 173 5.53 6.42 6.85
CA LEU A 173 6.29 5.51 7.70
C LEU A 173 5.42 4.98 8.84
N ALA A 174 5.20 3.67 8.89
CA ALA A 174 4.55 3.00 10.00
C ALA A 174 5.57 2.62 11.08
N VAL A 175 5.35 3.06 12.30
CA VAL A 175 6.24 2.85 13.46
C VAL A 175 5.47 2.17 14.59
N LYS A 176 6.01 1.07 15.11
CA LYS A 176 5.41 0.38 16.24
C LYS A 176 5.80 1.02 17.56
N LYS A 177 4.79 1.56 18.26
CA LYS A 177 4.97 2.17 19.60
C LYS A 177 5.61 1.16 20.57
N ARG A 178 6.59 1.62 21.34
CA ARG A 178 7.34 0.82 22.35
C ARG A 178 8.13 -0.39 21.81
N LYS A 179 8.18 -0.62 20.51
CA LYS A 179 8.97 -1.71 19.89
C LYS A 179 10.07 -1.19 18.97
N ASP A 180 9.81 -0.10 18.26
CA ASP A 180 10.79 0.52 17.38
C ASP A 180 11.59 1.57 18.14
N SER A 181 12.93 1.43 18.13
CA SER A 181 13.80 2.39 18.80
C SER A 181 13.88 3.71 18.01
N LEU A 182 14.06 4.84 18.69
CA LEU A 182 14.27 6.13 18.06
C LEU A 182 15.42 6.07 17.05
N ARG A 183 16.51 5.35 17.37
CA ARG A 183 17.67 5.16 16.49
C ARG A 183 17.25 4.49 15.18
N THR A 184 16.42 3.45 15.23
CA THR A 184 15.90 2.76 14.03
C THR A 184 15.05 3.71 13.19
N VAL A 185 14.13 4.43 13.83
CA VAL A 185 13.25 5.39 13.15
C VAL A 185 14.07 6.50 12.48
N GLN A 186 15.04 7.09 13.18
CA GLN A 186 15.93 8.11 12.63
C GLN A 186 16.74 7.61 11.44
N LYS A 187 17.27 6.37 11.52
CA LYS A 187 17.98 5.75 10.40
C LYS A 187 17.09 5.70 9.16
N VAL A 188 15.86 5.19 9.31
CA VAL A 188 14.90 5.08 8.22
C VAL A 188 14.56 6.43 7.61
N ILE A 189 14.30 7.44 8.44
CA ILE A 189 14.03 8.81 7.98
C ILE A 189 15.21 9.36 7.19
N THR A 190 16.44 9.11 7.68
CA THR A 190 17.67 9.54 6.97
C THR A 190 17.79 8.83 5.63
N ASP A 191 17.49 7.54 5.56
CA ASP A 191 17.56 6.75 4.33
C ASP A 191 16.50 7.21 3.30
N ILE A 192 15.28 7.52 3.75
CA ILE A 192 14.22 8.12 2.92
C ILE A 192 14.72 9.44 2.30
N LYS A 193 15.26 10.34 3.13
CA LYS A 193 15.76 11.65 2.68
C LYS A 193 16.93 11.52 1.70
N ARG A 194 17.84 10.57 1.92
CA ARG A 194 18.98 10.31 1.02
C ARG A 194 18.55 9.85 -0.38
N LYS A 195 17.34 9.29 -0.50
CA LYS A 195 16.77 8.84 -1.77
C LYS A 195 15.85 9.87 -2.41
N GLU A 196 15.89 11.11 -1.88
CA GLU A 196 15.06 12.22 -2.37
C GLU A 196 13.55 11.93 -2.30
N CYS A 197 13.16 10.93 -1.48
CA CYS A 197 11.76 10.63 -1.23
C CYS A 197 11.22 11.57 -0.16
N GLU A 198 10.02 12.09 -0.37
CA GLU A 198 9.37 12.95 0.62
C GLU A 198 8.66 12.12 1.69
N LEU A 199 9.08 12.28 2.94
CA LEU A 199 8.36 11.73 4.08
C LEU A 199 7.15 12.61 4.40
N ILE A 200 5.95 12.12 4.12
CA ILE A 200 4.69 12.86 4.36
C ILE A 200 4.30 12.81 5.83
N GLY A 201 4.52 11.67 6.48
CA GLY A 201 4.16 11.52 7.88
C GLY A 201 4.52 10.17 8.47
N ILE A 202 4.30 10.06 9.79
CA ILE A 202 4.53 8.86 10.56
C ILE A 202 3.21 8.40 11.19
N VAL A 203 2.84 7.15 10.96
CA VAL A 203 1.71 6.50 11.62
C VAL A 203 2.23 5.64 12.78
N LEU A 204 1.84 5.99 14.01
CA LEU A 204 2.19 5.23 15.20
C LEU A 204 1.09 4.17 15.47
N TYR A 205 1.50 2.90 15.60
CA TYR A 205 0.59 1.82 15.97
C TYR A 205 1.08 1.05 17.19
N SER A 206 0.18 0.42 17.90
CA SER A 206 0.46 -0.36 19.13
C SER A 206 0.59 -1.87 18.87
#